data_addcd19055a23739e59953b9d4967ba3
#
_entry.id   addcd19055a23739e59953b9d4967ba3
#
_cell.length_a   1.000
_cell.length_b   1.000
_cell.length_c   1.000
_cell.angle_alpha   90.00
_cell.angle_beta   90.00
_cell.angle_gamma   90.00
#
_symmetry.space_group_name_H-M   'P 1'
#
loop_
_entity.id
_entity.type
_entity.pdbx_description
1 polymer ?
#
loop_
_entity_poly.entity_id
_entity_poly.type
_entity_poly.pdbx_seq_one_letter_code
_entity_poly.pdbx_strand_id
1 'polypeptide(L)'
;MCIRDRARIARTNASVLITGESGTGKELIAEAIHINSQRTRQPFVKVNLGGISQSLFESEMFGHKKGAFTDASADRIGRFELANKGTIFLDEIGDLDLSCQVKLLRVLQDQTFEVLGDSRPRKVDVRVVSATNADLRKMVAERTFREDLFYRINLITVKLPALRERREDIPLLARHFAGRQAAVNGLPRTVFSADALNFLSRLPYSGNIRELKNLVERTIPVSYTHLTLPTSDL
;
A
#
# COMPACT_ATOMS: atom_id res chain seq x y z
N MET A 1 -11.24 13.74 -7.67
CA MET A 1 -10.01 13.78 -8.50
C MET A 1 -10.24 12.93 -9.75
N CYS A 2 -10.20 13.53 -10.95
CA CYS A 2 -10.52 12.88 -12.22
C CYS A 2 -9.40 11.90 -12.64
N ILE A 3 -9.73 10.86 -13.44
CA ILE A 3 -8.75 9.91 -14.02
C ILE A 3 -7.64 10.66 -14.78
N ARG A 4 -7.97 11.79 -15.43
CA ARG A 4 -7.00 12.66 -16.14
C ARG A 4 -5.96 13.28 -15.20
N ASP A 5 -6.32 13.62 -13.96
CA ASP A 5 -5.40 14.20 -13.01
C ASP A 5 -4.39 13.16 -12.52
N ARG A 6 -4.83 11.89 -12.34
CA ARG A 6 -3.96 10.76 -11.98
C ARG A 6 -2.91 10.48 -13.06
N ALA A 7 -3.29 10.55 -14.34
CA ALA A 7 -2.37 10.35 -15.46
C ALA A 7 -1.32 11.47 -15.54
N ARG A 8 -1.66 12.73 -15.19
CA ARG A 8 -0.70 13.85 -15.12
C ARG A 8 0.29 13.66 -13.98
N ILE A 9 -0.20 13.29 -12.79
CA ILE A 9 0.64 13.01 -11.60
C ILE A 9 1.62 11.88 -11.89
N ALA A 10 1.20 10.83 -12.57
CA ALA A 10 2.05 9.70 -12.90
C ALA A 10 3.29 10.10 -13.73
N ARG A 11 3.15 11.06 -14.64
CA ARG A 11 4.24 11.53 -15.52
C ARG A 11 5.28 12.41 -14.84
N THR A 12 5.01 12.90 -13.64
CA THR A 12 5.98 13.71 -12.86
C THR A 12 6.83 12.81 -11.98
N ASN A 13 8.03 13.29 -11.58
CA ASN A 13 8.85 12.66 -10.54
C ASN A 13 8.53 13.18 -9.13
N ALA A 14 7.50 14.00 -8.97
CA ALA A 14 7.10 14.55 -7.70
C ALA A 14 6.70 13.45 -6.69
N SER A 15 7.01 13.67 -5.41
CA SER A 15 6.55 12.83 -4.32
C SER A 15 5.03 12.89 -4.20
N VAL A 16 4.40 11.74 -3.99
CA VAL A 16 2.95 11.62 -3.85
C VAL A 16 2.62 11.05 -2.48
N LEU A 17 1.72 11.72 -1.75
CA LEU A 17 1.14 11.22 -0.52
C LEU A 17 -0.29 10.75 -0.76
N ILE A 18 -0.56 9.48 -0.53
CA ILE A 18 -1.88 8.86 -0.64
C ILE A 18 -2.49 8.77 0.76
N THR A 19 -3.61 9.45 0.98
CA THR A 19 -4.31 9.43 2.27
C THR A 19 -5.66 8.74 2.13
N GLY A 20 -6.10 8.07 3.19
CA GLY A 20 -7.40 7.40 3.25
C GLY A 20 -7.41 6.28 4.27
N GLU A 21 -8.61 5.86 4.67
CA GLU A 21 -8.79 4.81 5.66
C GLU A 21 -8.10 3.49 5.28
N SER A 22 -7.88 2.63 6.27
CA SER A 22 -7.36 1.29 6.02
C SER A 22 -8.30 0.51 5.08
N GLY A 23 -7.73 -0.27 4.15
CA GLY A 23 -8.51 -1.08 3.21
C GLY A 23 -9.13 -0.33 2.03
N THR A 24 -8.86 0.96 1.82
CA THR A 24 -9.40 1.75 0.68
C THR A 24 -8.73 1.47 -0.66
N GLY A 25 -7.58 0.76 -0.67
CA GLY A 25 -6.82 0.42 -1.88
C GLY A 25 -5.68 1.38 -2.19
N LYS A 26 -5.05 2.00 -1.18
CA LYS A 26 -3.91 2.92 -1.35
C LYS A 26 -2.76 2.30 -2.15
N GLU A 27 -2.44 1.04 -1.89
CA GLU A 27 -1.40 0.29 -2.60
C GLU A 27 -1.68 0.17 -4.11
N LEU A 28 -2.92 -0.15 -4.50
CA LEU A 28 -3.32 -0.25 -5.90
C LEU A 28 -3.17 1.09 -6.65
N ILE A 29 -3.41 2.20 -5.95
CA ILE A 29 -3.19 3.53 -6.53
C ILE A 29 -1.69 3.82 -6.69
N ALA A 30 -0.85 3.42 -5.73
CA ALA A 30 0.60 3.55 -5.85
C ALA A 30 1.15 2.73 -7.03
N GLU A 31 0.69 1.49 -7.21
CA GLU A 31 1.01 0.67 -8.38
C GLU A 31 0.55 1.34 -9.70
N ALA A 32 -0.68 1.85 -9.74
CA ALA A 32 -1.20 2.54 -10.91
C ALA A 32 -0.38 3.80 -11.25
N ILE A 33 0.09 4.55 -10.25
CA ILE A 33 0.98 5.69 -10.44
C ILE A 33 2.31 5.24 -11.04
N HIS A 34 2.89 4.15 -10.56
CA HIS A 34 4.15 3.61 -11.08
C HIS A 34 4.00 3.10 -12.52
N ILE A 35 3.00 2.27 -12.80
CA ILE A 35 2.76 1.68 -14.13
C ILE A 35 2.54 2.76 -15.20
N ASN A 36 1.91 3.88 -14.86
CA ASN A 36 1.65 4.99 -15.77
C ASN A 36 2.75 6.07 -15.76
N SER A 37 3.88 5.82 -15.10
CA SER A 37 5.02 6.74 -15.00
C SER A 37 6.08 6.48 -16.06
N GLN A 38 7.05 7.39 -16.15
CA GLN A 38 8.25 7.19 -16.98
C GLN A 38 9.15 6.05 -16.45
N ARG A 39 8.90 5.57 -15.21
CA ARG A 39 9.65 4.52 -14.53
C ARG A 39 8.94 3.16 -14.56
N THR A 40 7.95 2.96 -15.44
CA THR A 40 7.11 1.74 -15.49
C THR A 40 7.90 0.45 -15.72
N ARG A 41 9.07 0.52 -16.35
CA ARG A 41 9.97 -0.64 -16.58
C ARG A 41 11.03 -0.80 -15.49
N GLN A 42 11.06 0.07 -14.49
CA GLN A 42 12.03 0.08 -13.41
C GLN A 42 11.42 -0.59 -12.15
N PRO A 43 12.22 -0.91 -11.15
CA PRO A 43 11.72 -1.55 -9.93
C PRO A 43 10.61 -0.74 -9.23
N PHE A 44 9.59 -1.46 -8.74
CA PHE A 44 8.60 -0.96 -7.80
C PHE A 44 8.75 -1.70 -6.48
N VAL A 45 9.37 -1.04 -5.50
CA VAL A 45 9.67 -1.63 -4.19
C VAL A 45 8.65 -1.17 -3.17
N LYS A 46 7.92 -2.12 -2.58
CA LYS A 46 6.92 -1.87 -1.53
C LYS A 46 7.53 -2.08 -0.16
N VAL A 47 7.26 -1.17 0.76
CA VAL A 47 7.69 -1.25 2.15
C VAL A 47 6.52 -0.86 3.05
N ASN A 48 6.10 -1.76 3.92
CA ASN A 48 5.17 -1.42 5.00
C ASN A 48 6.01 -1.01 6.22
N LEU A 49 5.94 0.26 6.59
CA LEU A 49 6.74 0.85 7.66
C LEU A 49 6.19 0.53 9.05
N GLY A 50 4.86 0.32 9.18
CA GLY A 50 4.26 -0.13 10.44
C GLY A 50 4.65 -1.54 10.86
N GLY A 51 5.14 -2.35 9.93
CA GLY A 51 5.64 -3.72 10.21
C GLY A 51 7.14 -3.80 10.54
N ILE A 52 7.88 -2.68 10.52
CA ILE A 52 9.33 -2.66 10.75
C ILE A 52 9.63 -2.06 12.12
N SER A 53 10.28 -2.85 13.01
CA SER A 53 10.73 -2.31 14.29
C SER A 53 11.82 -1.26 14.11
N GLN A 54 11.91 -0.31 15.04
CA GLN A 54 12.90 0.75 15.03
C GLN A 54 14.34 0.21 14.91
N SER A 55 14.66 -0.89 15.56
CA SER A 55 15.98 -1.52 15.53
C SER A 55 16.34 -2.14 14.16
N LEU A 56 15.33 -2.55 13.38
CA LEU A 56 15.54 -3.16 12.06
C LEU A 56 15.42 -2.14 10.92
N PHE A 57 14.92 -0.94 11.21
CA PHE A 57 14.62 0.06 10.17
C PHE A 57 15.82 0.35 9.27
N GLU A 58 16.99 0.63 9.85
CA GLU A 58 18.18 0.95 9.06
C GLU A 58 18.63 -0.22 8.21
N SER A 59 18.68 -1.41 8.80
CA SER A 59 19.06 -2.63 8.10
C SER A 59 18.11 -2.97 6.94
N GLU A 60 16.79 -2.80 7.14
CA GLU A 60 15.79 -3.00 6.08
C GLU A 60 15.90 -1.95 4.98
N MET A 61 15.97 -0.66 5.36
CA MET A 61 15.89 0.44 4.41
C MET A 61 17.19 0.67 3.66
N PHE A 62 18.34 0.58 4.36
CA PHE A 62 19.65 0.95 3.82
C PHE A 62 20.56 -0.25 3.58
N GLY A 63 20.24 -1.41 4.18
CA GLY A 63 21.06 -2.61 4.12
C GLY A 63 22.19 -2.65 5.16
N HIS A 64 22.87 -3.76 5.23
CA HIS A 64 24.01 -3.93 6.12
C HIS A 64 25.09 -4.82 5.51
N LYS A 65 26.33 -4.62 5.98
CA LYS A 65 27.46 -5.51 5.74
C LYS A 65 27.50 -6.61 6.81
N LYS A 66 28.03 -7.76 6.45
CA LYS A 66 28.33 -8.82 7.40
C LYS A 66 29.19 -8.28 8.54
N GLY A 67 28.78 -8.54 9.79
CA GLY A 67 29.45 -8.07 11.01
C GLY A 67 29.11 -6.63 11.42
N ALA A 68 28.16 -5.94 10.75
CA ALA A 68 27.75 -4.60 11.13
C ALA A 68 27.08 -4.53 12.53
N PHE A 69 26.49 -5.62 12.97
CA PHE A 69 25.93 -5.84 14.32
C PHE A 69 25.95 -7.33 14.64
N THR A 70 25.65 -7.69 15.89
CA THR A 70 25.82 -9.06 16.42
C THR A 70 25.22 -10.17 15.55
N ASP A 71 24.02 -9.93 14.98
CA ASP A 71 23.28 -10.91 14.18
C ASP A 71 23.47 -10.74 12.65
N ALA A 72 24.36 -9.85 12.21
CA ALA A 72 24.63 -9.62 10.80
C ALA A 72 25.51 -10.73 10.19
N SER A 73 24.93 -11.90 9.95
CA SER A 73 25.62 -13.10 9.44
C SER A 73 26.00 -13.01 7.95
N ALA A 74 25.31 -12.19 7.17
CA ALA A 74 25.52 -11.99 5.74
C ALA A 74 25.30 -10.53 5.34
N ASP A 75 25.74 -10.14 4.12
CA ASP A 75 25.42 -8.84 3.53
C ASP A 75 23.92 -8.79 3.16
N ARG A 76 23.29 -7.64 3.38
CA ARG A 76 21.90 -7.39 2.97
C ARG A 76 21.79 -6.12 2.14
N ILE A 77 21.10 -6.21 1.01
CA ILE A 77 20.76 -5.08 0.17
C ILE A 77 19.52 -4.38 0.75
N GLY A 78 19.60 -3.06 0.92
CA GLY A 78 18.51 -2.24 1.46
C GLY A 78 17.43 -1.93 0.41
N ARG A 79 16.24 -1.53 0.91
CA ARG A 79 15.08 -1.20 0.07
C ARG A 79 15.35 -0.03 -0.87
N PHE A 80 16.10 0.99 -0.44
CA PHE A 80 16.47 2.11 -1.31
C PHE A 80 17.36 1.70 -2.46
N GLU A 81 18.34 0.82 -2.22
CA GLU A 81 19.20 0.31 -3.28
C GLU A 81 18.40 -0.53 -4.31
N LEU A 82 17.48 -1.38 -3.83
CA LEU A 82 16.57 -2.16 -4.68
C LEU A 82 15.64 -1.28 -5.52
N ALA A 83 15.22 -0.12 -4.99
CA ALA A 83 14.34 0.81 -5.67
C ALA A 83 15.07 1.78 -6.61
N ASN A 84 16.40 1.69 -6.71
CA ASN A 84 17.20 2.65 -7.49
C ASN A 84 16.73 2.72 -8.95
N LYS A 85 16.60 3.95 -9.47
CA LYS A 85 16.01 4.33 -10.77
C LYS A 85 14.49 4.06 -10.89
N GLY A 86 13.90 3.41 -9.89
CA GLY A 86 12.50 3.02 -9.85
C GLY A 86 11.63 3.89 -8.94
N THR A 87 10.69 3.24 -8.29
CA THR A 87 9.76 3.86 -7.34
C THR A 87 9.78 3.07 -6.03
N ILE A 88 9.89 3.78 -4.91
CA ILE A 88 9.67 3.21 -3.58
C ILE A 88 8.27 3.60 -3.09
N PHE A 89 7.49 2.63 -2.66
CA PHE A 89 6.21 2.82 -2.02
C PHE A 89 6.34 2.59 -0.51
N LEU A 90 6.09 3.64 0.27
CA LEU A 90 6.22 3.66 1.72
C LEU A 90 4.80 3.66 2.31
N ASP A 91 4.30 2.48 2.69
CA ASP A 91 2.98 2.36 3.33
C ASP A 91 3.08 2.58 4.84
N GLU A 92 2.01 3.11 5.42
CA GLU A 92 1.90 3.41 6.85
C GLU A 92 3.01 4.35 7.36
N ILE A 93 3.30 5.42 6.56
CA ILE A 93 4.38 6.38 6.89
C ILE A 93 4.15 7.09 8.23
N GLY A 94 2.90 7.19 8.70
CA GLY A 94 2.55 7.78 9.99
C GLY A 94 3.02 6.96 11.20
N ASP A 95 3.32 5.68 11.00
CA ASP A 95 3.68 4.76 12.10
C ASP A 95 5.20 4.79 12.41
N LEU A 96 5.98 5.60 11.66
CA LEU A 96 7.41 5.73 11.88
C LEU A 96 7.74 6.49 13.17
N ASP A 97 8.65 5.94 13.96
CA ASP A 97 9.28 6.65 15.08
C ASP A 97 10.06 7.90 14.62
N LEU A 98 10.13 8.93 15.45
CA LEU A 98 10.81 10.18 15.15
C LEU A 98 12.27 9.98 14.71
N SER A 99 13.00 9.03 15.31
CA SER A 99 14.38 8.71 14.93
C SER A 99 14.49 8.16 13.52
N CYS A 100 13.54 7.31 13.10
CA CYS A 100 13.46 6.77 11.75
C CYS A 100 13.05 7.83 10.73
N GLN A 101 12.18 8.78 11.13
CA GLN A 101 11.80 9.92 10.29
C GLN A 101 12.99 10.79 9.93
N VAL A 102 13.93 11.05 10.88
CA VAL A 102 15.16 11.81 10.62
C VAL A 102 16.03 11.12 9.55
N LYS A 103 16.20 9.81 9.66
CA LYS A 103 17.03 9.03 8.73
C LYS A 103 16.40 8.98 7.34
N LEU A 104 15.08 8.77 7.29
CA LEU A 104 14.32 8.80 6.04
C LEU A 104 14.44 10.18 5.35
N LEU A 105 14.26 11.27 6.10
CA LEU A 105 14.35 12.64 5.58
C LEU A 105 15.70 12.90 4.90
N ARG A 106 16.81 12.50 5.53
CA ARG A 106 18.16 12.66 4.94
C ARG A 106 18.26 12.02 3.57
N VAL A 107 17.81 10.77 3.42
CA VAL A 107 17.84 10.09 2.13
C VAL A 107 16.95 10.78 1.10
N LEU A 108 15.77 11.26 1.51
CA LEU A 108 14.87 11.98 0.61
C LEU A 108 15.40 13.34 0.17
N GLN A 109 16.20 14.02 1.00
CA GLN A 109 16.81 15.32 0.69
C GLN A 109 18.05 15.18 -0.17
N ASP A 110 18.99 14.34 0.28
CA ASP A 110 20.34 14.27 -0.27
C ASP A 110 20.46 13.25 -1.40
N GLN A 111 19.44 12.38 -1.55
CA GLN A 111 19.45 11.24 -2.48
C GLN A 111 20.69 10.34 -2.29
N THR A 112 21.16 10.26 -1.04
CA THR A 112 22.28 9.43 -0.63
C THR A 112 21.96 8.73 0.69
N PHE A 113 22.52 7.56 0.88
CA PHE A 113 22.46 6.81 2.14
C PHE A 113 23.77 6.04 2.37
N GLU A 114 23.97 5.59 3.58
CA GLU A 114 25.10 4.71 3.96
C GLU A 114 24.52 3.34 4.36
N VAL A 115 25.24 2.28 3.99
CA VAL A 115 24.94 0.91 4.40
C VAL A 115 25.53 0.69 5.79
N LEU A 116 24.80 0.06 6.70
CA LEU A 116 25.36 -0.22 8.03
C LEU A 116 26.64 -1.05 7.91
N GLY A 117 27.71 -0.58 8.58
CA GLY A 117 29.04 -1.17 8.48
C GLY A 117 29.86 -0.73 7.26
N ASP A 118 29.36 0.24 6.47
CA ASP A 118 30.10 0.86 5.35
C ASP A 118 29.81 2.36 5.33
N SER A 119 30.80 3.19 5.63
CA SER A 119 30.68 4.66 5.69
C SER A 119 30.69 5.35 4.32
N ARG A 120 30.77 4.59 3.23
CA ARG A 120 30.76 5.18 1.87
C ARG A 120 29.33 5.56 1.47
N PRO A 121 29.06 6.85 1.14
CA PRO A 121 27.76 7.28 0.71
C PRO A 121 27.40 6.68 -0.66
N ARG A 122 26.21 6.15 -0.79
CA ARG A 122 25.65 5.61 -2.04
C ARG A 122 24.56 6.55 -2.56
N LYS A 123 24.69 6.96 -3.81
CA LYS A 123 23.63 7.75 -4.48
C LYS A 123 22.47 6.87 -4.90
N VAL A 124 21.26 7.40 -4.79
CA VAL A 124 20.02 6.74 -5.20
C VAL A 124 19.10 7.72 -5.91
N ASP A 125 18.55 7.32 -7.04
CA ASP A 125 17.51 8.05 -7.76
C ASP A 125 16.19 7.29 -7.62
N VAL A 126 15.34 7.69 -6.69
CA VAL A 126 14.04 7.04 -6.45
C VAL A 126 12.91 8.05 -6.49
N ARG A 127 11.82 7.66 -7.13
CA ARG A 127 10.54 8.32 -6.97
C ARG A 127 9.87 7.80 -5.71
N VAL A 128 9.36 8.70 -4.87
CA VAL A 128 8.71 8.34 -3.60
C VAL A 128 7.19 8.46 -3.73
N VAL A 129 6.50 7.39 -3.36
CA VAL A 129 5.05 7.37 -3.16
C VAL A 129 4.81 6.89 -1.74
N SER A 130 4.17 7.71 -0.91
CA SER A 130 3.89 7.39 0.49
C SER A 130 2.40 7.20 0.70
N ALA A 131 2.01 6.36 1.66
CA ALA A 131 0.62 6.18 2.04
C ALA A 131 0.45 6.20 3.56
N THR A 132 -0.71 6.67 4.02
CA THR A 132 -1.09 6.65 5.43
C THR A 132 -2.60 6.69 5.62
N ASN A 133 -3.08 6.14 6.73
CA ASN A 133 -4.43 6.33 7.24
C ASN A 133 -4.47 7.39 8.35
N ALA A 134 -3.31 7.83 8.87
CA ALA A 134 -3.21 8.83 9.92
C ALA A 134 -3.36 10.26 9.37
N ASP A 135 -3.80 11.16 10.24
CA ASP A 135 -3.78 12.60 9.98
C ASP A 135 -2.40 13.18 10.30
N LEU A 136 -1.51 13.20 9.30
CA LEU A 136 -0.14 13.70 9.49
C LEU A 136 -0.10 15.18 9.92
N ARG A 137 -1.09 16.01 9.55
CA ARG A 137 -1.12 17.41 9.99
C ARG A 137 -1.35 17.52 11.49
N LYS A 138 -2.28 16.69 12.00
CA LYS A 138 -2.49 16.59 13.45
C LYS A 138 -1.24 16.07 14.15
N MET A 139 -0.59 15.04 13.62
CA MET A 139 0.64 14.49 14.16
C MET A 139 1.81 15.50 14.18
N VAL A 140 1.89 16.38 13.17
CA VAL A 140 2.87 17.50 13.17
C VAL A 140 2.57 18.47 14.29
N ALA A 141 1.30 18.86 14.50
CA ALA A 141 0.91 19.73 15.61
C ALA A 141 1.20 19.10 16.99
N GLU A 142 1.05 17.79 17.12
CA GLU A 142 1.35 16.99 18.32
C GLU A 142 2.84 16.64 18.46
N ARG A 143 3.69 17.06 17.51
CA ARG A 143 5.14 16.78 17.47
C ARG A 143 5.50 15.29 17.42
N THR A 144 4.60 14.43 16.95
CA THR A 144 4.83 12.99 16.72
C THR A 144 5.25 12.70 15.29
N PHE A 145 5.09 13.66 14.38
CA PHE A 145 5.61 13.61 13.01
C PHE A 145 6.35 14.92 12.69
N ARG A 146 7.49 14.81 12.01
CA ARG A 146 8.33 15.97 11.67
C ARG A 146 7.71 16.77 10.52
N GLU A 147 7.68 18.08 10.69
CA GLU A 147 7.13 19.00 9.70
C GLU A 147 7.96 19.02 8.40
N ASP A 148 9.28 18.94 8.49
CA ASP A 148 10.18 18.90 7.34
C ASP A 148 9.99 17.66 6.48
N LEU A 149 9.81 16.49 7.10
CA LEU A 149 9.47 15.24 6.40
C LEU A 149 8.09 15.34 5.75
N PHE A 150 7.09 15.90 6.46
CA PHE A 150 5.76 16.09 5.92
C PHE A 150 5.77 16.88 4.61
N TYR A 151 6.45 18.03 4.58
CA TYR A 151 6.55 18.82 3.34
C TYR A 151 7.33 18.10 2.23
N ARG A 152 8.32 17.29 2.58
CA ARG A 152 9.11 16.55 1.59
C ARG A 152 8.33 15.46 0.87
N ILE A 153 7.43 14.76 1.57
CA ILE A 153 6.62 13.68 1.00
C ILE A 153 5.29 14.16 0.43
N ASN A 154 4.80 15.31 0.84
CA ASN A 154 3.47 15.84 0.52
C ASN A 154 3.49 16.93 -0.56
N LEU A 155 4.19 16.70 -1.68
CA LEU A 155 4.14 17.61 -2.83
C LEU A 155 2.80 17.51 -3.57
N ILE A 156 2.28 16.28 -3.71
CA ILE A 156 0.98 16.03 -4.31
C ILE A 156 0.20 15.10 -3.39
N THR A 157 -0.99 15.50 -2.96
CA THR A 157 -1.88 14.66 -2.14
C THR A 157 -2.95 13.99 -2.99
N VAL A 158 -3.12 12.69 -2.81
CA VAL A 158 -4.22 11.88 -3.36
C VAL A 158 -5.07 11.36 -2.22
N LYS A 159 -6.25 11.93 -2.00
CA LYS A 159 -7.20 11.44 -1.00
C LYS A 159 -8.10 10.36 -1.60
N LEU A 160 -8.14 9.17 -0.98
CA LEU A 160 -9.04 8.10 -1.34
C LEU A 160 -10.29 8.15 -0.45
N PRO A 161 -11.49 8.22 -1.05
CA PRO A 161 -12.72 8.16 -0.28
C PRO A 161 -12.94 6.77 0.32
N ALA A 162 -13.63 6.72 1.45
CA ALA A 162 -14.08 5.48 2.04
C ALA A 162 -15.11 4.77 1.13
N LEU A 163 -15.22 3.45 1.24
CA LEU A 163 -16.15 2.67 0.38
C LEU A 163 -17.60 3.10 0.55
N ARG A 164 -18.01 3.51 1.76
CA ARG A 164 -19.33 4.06 2.05
C ARG A 164 -19.65 5.39 1.35
N GLU A 165 -18.62 6.10 0.86
CA GLU A 165 -18.75 7.35 0.10
C GLU A 165 -18.83 7.10 -1.42
N ARG A 166 -18.60 5.86 -1.88
CA ARG A 166 -18.65 5.42 -3.29
C ARG A 166 -19.40 4.09 -3.43
N ARG A 167 -20.63 4.08 -2.92
CA ARG A 167 -21.46 2.87 -2.86
C ARG A 167 -21.75 2.26 -4.22
N GLU A 168 -21.75 3.07 -5.27
CA GLU A 168 -21.90 2.63 -6.65
C GLU A 168 -20.79 1.68 -7.13
N ASP A 169 -19.61 1.71 -6.50
CA ASP A 169 -18.51 0.80 -6.83
C ASP A 169 -18.72 -0.61 -6.24
N ILE A 170 -19.55 -0.75 -5.19
CA ILE A 170 -19.70 -1.99 -4.43
C ILE A 170 -20.19 -3.16 -5.30
N PRO A 171 -21.22 -3.02 -6.16
CA PRO A 171 -21.66 -4.11 -7.02
C PRO A 171 -20.58 -4.59 -7.99
N LEU A 172 -19.78 -3.68 -8.53
CA LEU A 172 -18.70 -4.03 -9.44
C LEU A 172 -17.58 -4.76 -8.71
N LEU A 173 -17.17 -4.27 -7.54
CA LEU A 173 -16.14 -4.88 -6.70
C LEU A 173 -16.58 -6.27 -6.21
N ALA A 174 -17.83 -6.42 -5.75
CA ALA A 174 -18.37 -7.70 -5.32
C ALA A 174 -18.31 -8.75 -6.44
N ARG A 175 -18.76 -8.40 -7.66
CA ARG A 175 -18.68 -9.29 -8.83
C ARG A 175 -17.23 -9.63 -9.19
N HIS A 176 -16.31 -8.67 -9.09
CA HIS A 176 -14.88 -8.88 -9.36
C HIS A 176 -14.28 -9.90 -8.37
N PHE A 177 -14.51 -9.72 -7.07
CA PHE A 177 -13.99 -10.65 -6.06
C PHE A 177 -14.61 -12.03 -6.17
N ALA A 178 -15.93 -12.10 -6.44
CA ALA A 178 -16.63 -13.36 -6.65
C ALA A 178 -16.09 -14.13 -7.86
N GLY A 179 -15.92 -13.47 -8.99
CA GLY A 179 -15.35 -14.08 -10.18
C GLY A 179 -13.92 -14.59 -9.97
N ARG A 180 -13.11 -13.82 -9.25
CA ARG A 180 -11.74 -14.23 -8.91
C ARG A 180 -11.74 -15.46 -7.98
N GLN A 181 -12.59 -15.46 -6.95
CA GLN A 181 -12.69 -16.57 -6.01
C GLN A 181 -13.23 -17.84 -6.68
N ALA A 182 -14.23 -17.73 -7.55
CA ALA A 182 -14.74 -18.84 -8.33
C ALA A 182 -13.64 -19.44 -9.22
N ALA A 183 -12.87 -18.62 -9.92
CA ALA A 183 -11.76 -19.08 -10.76
C ALA A 183 -10.66 -19.81 -9.96
N VAL A 184 -10.29 -19.31 -8.77
CA VAL A 184 -9.28 -19.95 -7.91
C VAL A 184 -9.73 -21.32 -7.38
N ASN A 185 -11.03 -21.47 -7.08
CA ASN A 185 -11.59 -22.70 -6.50
C ASN A 185 -12.21 -23.65 -7.53
N GLY A 186 -12.13 -23.35 -8.83
CA GLY A 186 -12.78 -24.15 -9.88
C GLY A 186 -14.29 -24.18 -9.79
N LEU A 187 -14.93 -23.15 -9.19
CA LEU A 187 -16.35 -23.05 -9.00
C LEU A 187 -17.04 -22.39 -10.20
N PRO A 188 -18.33 -22.69 -10.46
CA PRO A 188 -19.09 -21.97 -11.45
C PRO A 188 -19.16 -20.47 -11.17
N ARG A 189 -19.41 -19.67 -12.22
CA ARG A 189 -19.55 -18.22 -12.08
C ARG A 189 -20.69 -17.87 -11.12
N THR A 190 -20.37 -17.20 -10.03
CA THR A 190 -21.36 -16.71 -9.06
C THR A 190 -22.16 -15.55 -9.63
N VAL A 191 -23.49 -15.63 -9.55
CA VAL A 191 -24.42 -14.56 -9.94
C VAL A 191 -25.06 -14.00 -8.67
N PHE A 192 -24.96 -12.68 -8.47
CA PHE A 192 -25.65 -12.00 -7.38
C PHE A 192 -27.07 -11.63 -7.80
N SER A 193 -28.06 -11.88 -6.94
CA SER A 193 -29.39 -11.30 -7.09
C SER A 193 -29.36 -9.79 -6.89
N ALA A 194 -30.38 -9.08 -7.39
CA ALA A 194 -30.53 -7.64 -7.17
C ALA A 194 -30.60 -7.29 -5.68
N ASP A 195 -31.33 -8.11 -4.91
CA ASP A 195 -31.47 -7.92 -3.47
C ASP A 195 -30.15 -8.10 -2.72
N ALA A 196 -29.34 -9.10 -3.10
CA ALA A 196 -28.01 -9.29 -2.52
C ALA A 196 -27.09 -8.10 -2.79
N LEU A 197 -27.08 -7.55 -4.01
CA LEU A 197 -26.31 -6.37 -4.33
C LEU A 197 -26.80 -5.11 -3.59
N ASN A 198 -28.12 -4.95 -3.47
CA ASN A 198 -28.70 -3.86 -2.69
C ASN A 198 -28.35 -3.97 -1.21
N PHE A 199 -28.40 -5.18 -0.64
CA PHE A 199 -27.97 -5.44 0.73
C PHE A 199 -26.49 -5.07 0.92
N LEU A 200 -25.60 -5.58 0.06
CA LEU A 200 -24.17 -5.27 0.12
C LEU A 200 -23.91 -3.76 0.04
N SER A 201 -24.64 -3.03 -0.82
CA SER A 201 -24.46 -1.58 -1.00
C SER A 201 -24.88 -0.74 0.22
N ARG A 202 -25.65 -1.30 1.16
CA ARG A 202 -26.12 -0.61 2.38
C ARG A 202 -25.19 -0.79 3.58
N LEU A 203 -24.30 -1.77 3.54
CA LEU A 203 -23.37 -2.04 4.65
C LEU A 203 -22.36 -0.90 4.85
N PRO A 204 -21.95 -0.61 6.09
CA PRO A 204 -21.09 0.55 6.41
C PRO A 204 -19.63 0.36 5.97
N TYR A 205 -19.13 -0.87 5.90
CA TYR A 205 -17.74 -1.23 5.55
C TYR A 205 -16.68 -0.39 6.27
N SER A 206 -16.56 -0.55 7.57
CA SER A 206 -15.50 0.09 8.36
C SER A 206 -14.08 -0.32 7.89
N GLY A 207 -13.92 -1.56 7.42
CA GLY A 207 -12.69 -2.08 6.80
C GLY A 207 -12.63 -1.89 5.29
N ASN A 208 -13.54 -1.08 4.70
CA ASN A 208 -13.55 -0.69 3.30
C ASN A 208 -13.55 -1.88 2.31
N ILE A 209 -12.73 -1.79 1.25
CA ILE A 209 -12.64 -2.85 0.21
C ILE A 209 -12.09 -4.15 0.80
N ARG A 210 -11.21 -4.08 1.82
CA ARG A 210 -10.69 -5.29 2.49
C ARG A 210 -11.81 -6.07 3.16
N GLU A 211 -12.74 -5.40 3.81
CA GLU A 211 -13.90 -6.02 4.45
C GLU A 211 -14.88 -6.60 3.42
N LEU A 212 -15.23 -5.84 2.37
CA LEU A 212 -16.05 -6.32 1.27
C LEU A 212 -15.45 -7.57 0.62
N LYS A 213 -14.14 -7.56 0.34
CA LYS A 213 -13.42 -8.71 -0.22
C LYS A 213 -13.56 -9.93 0.69
N ASN A 214 -13.26 -9.79 1.98
CA ASN A 214 -13.34 -10.89 2.94
C ASN A 214 -14.76 -11.43 3.07
N LEU A 215 -15.77 -10.55 3.05
CA LEU A 215 -17.18 -10.96 3.09
C LEU A 215 -17.52 -11.83 1.88
N VAL A 216 -17.20 -11.37 0.68
CA VAL A 216 -17.47 -12.09 -0.57
C VAL A 216 -16.71 -13.43 -0.61
N GLU A 217 -15.41 -13.42 -0.28
CA GLU A 217 -14.56 -14.62 -0.32
C GLU A 217 -14.99 -15.70 0.68
N ARG A 218 -15.57 -15.32 1.82
CA ARG A 218 -16.13 -16.28 2.81
C ARG A 218 -17.47 -16.83 2.38
N THR A 219 -18.32 -16.03 1.73
CA THR A 219 -19.69 -16.42 1.40
C THR A 219 -19.74 -17.41 0.23
N ILE A 220 -18.87 -17.26 -0.76
CA ILE A 220 -18.91 -18.08 -1.98
C ILE A 220 -18.72 -19.58 -1.71
N PRO A 221 -17.67 -20.05 -1.00
CA PRO A 221 -17.51 -21.47 -0.72
C PRO A 221 -18.70 -22.06 0.06
N VAL A 222 -19.24 -21.31 1.03
CA VAL A 222 -20.37 -21.75 1.87
C VAL A 222 -21.64 -21.91 1.04
N SER A 223 -21.91 -20.98 0.12
CA SER A 223 -23.11 -21.07 -0.75
C SER A 223 -23.10 -22.31 -1.64
N TYR A 224 -21.94 -22.79 -2.08
CA TYR A 224 -21.84 -24.02 -2.88
C TYR A 224 -21.92 -25.28 -2.04
N THR A 225 -21.48 -25.29 -0.80
CA THR A 225 -21.60 -26.46 0.09
C THR A 225 -23.05 -26.73 0.54
N HIS A 226 -23.90 -25.70 0.60
CA HIS A 226 -25.32 -25.86 0.93
C HIS A 226 -26.20 -26.23 -0.28
N LEU A 227 -25.71 -26.09 -1.52
CA LEU A 227 -26.44 -26.47 -2.74
C LEU A 227 -26.17 -27.91 -3.19
N THR A 228 -25.25 -28.61 -2.57
CA THR A 228 -24.98 -30.03 -2.78
C THR A 228 -25.49 -30.88 -1.61
N LEU A 229 -26.74 -30.77 -1.26
CA LEU A 229 -27.40 -31.88 -0.59
C LEU A 229 -27.61 -32.96 -1.66
N PRO A 230 -27.11 -34.19 -1.45
CA PRO A 230 -27.41 -35.28 -2.35
C PRO A 230 -28.91 -35.52 -2.29
N THR A 231 -29.57 -35.39 -3.40
CA THR A 231 -30.84 -36.09 -3.62
C THR A 231 -30.49 -37.59 -3.68
N SER A 232 -30.29 -38.16 -2.49
CA SER A 232 -30.31 -39.61 -2.34
C SER A 232 -31.78 -40.01 -2.24
N ASP A 233 -32.19 -40.71 -3.23
CA ASP A 233 -33.15 -41.81 -3.23
C ASP A 233 -34.50 -41.61 -2.50
N LEU A 234 -35.52 -41.44 -3.32
CA LEU A 234 -36.80 -42.16 -3.16
C LEU A 234 -37.21 -42.77 -4.48
#